data_7c99666d99a4775cc3c1456d68448859
#
_entry.id   7c99666d99a4775cc3c1456d68448859
#
_cell.length_a   1.000
_cell.length_b   1.000
_cell.length_c   1.000
_cell.angle_alpha   90.00
_cell.angle_beta   90.00
_cell.angle_gamma   90.00
#
_symmetry.space_group_name_H-M   'P 1'
#
loop_
_entity.id
_entity.type
_entity.pdbx_description
1 polymer ?
#
loop_
_entity_poly.entity_id
_entity_poly.type
_entity_poly.pdbx_seq_one_letter_code
_entity_poly.pdbx_strand_id
1 'polypeptide(L)'
;MSSNPFSPSSRRAAARRTAVRRAPFAAALTLGLALTASGLTGCSTHSHPPAAAGASATPGGPARASAPSVPGVDSRERLSVDGGTREYLMHRPAAEGGGPRPLLIAFHGRGADAAQLREQSGLDQAAGARGMLLVYPEALGKAWGAGSAPSPQRPDPDADVRFTEALVGELVRTGRADPHRVYVAGFSNGGSMALRMAAQRPELVAGAVSVSGELPTGTAAVKPTGPVPVLTVYGAEDPVRPPAGLPTPGPAAPGEEPLTPTMSARAGMEAFAAAAGAGAPVEEGKPGYDSFTWPPGPAGATVRLLLMHGAGHTWPGSTMAPPEGFGSVSTALDASSTLLDFLTAQKR
;
A
#
# COMPACT_ATOMS: atom_id res chain seq x y z
N MET A 1 -26.53 -12.25 -65.95
CA MET A 1 -27.28 -11.04 -66.29
C MET A 1 -27.41 -10.19 -65.05
N SER A 2 -26.76 -9.14 -65.10
CA SER A 2 -26.92 -7.73 -64.69
C SER A 2 -26.75 -7.53 -63.19
N SER A 3 -25.98 -6.73 -62.69
CA SER A 3 -25.08 -5.59 -62.96
C SER A 3 -24.97 -4.85 -61.62
N ASN A 4 -23.73 -4.68 -61.19
CA ASN A 4 -23.40 -3.72 -60.15
C ASN A 4 -23.52 -2.30 -60.71
N PRO A 5 -23.91 -1.24 -60.01
CA PRO A 5 -22.90 -0.36 -59.51
C PRO A 5 -23.33 0.43 -58.24
N PHE A 6 -22.35 0.80 -57.38
CA PHE A 6 -22.23 2.16 -56.83
C PHE A 6 -20.97 2.24 -55.95
N SER A 7 -19.96 2.92 -56.41
CA SER A 7 -18.89 3.54 -55.62
C SER A 7 -19.35 4.87 -55.06
N PRO A 8 -18.92 5.24 -53.85
CA PRO A 8 -18.88 6.65 -53.44
C PRO A 8 -17.45 7.17 -53.27
N SER A 9 -17.30 8.29 -53.88
CA SER A 9 -16.19 9.23 -53.94
C SER A 9 -15.58 9.63 -52.58
N SER A 10 -14.25 9.68 -52.62
CA SER A 10 -13.37 10.34 -51.68
C SER A 10 -13.69 11.84 -51.45
N ARG A 11 -13.92 12.24 -50.21
CA ARG A 11 -13.74 13.63 -49.78
C ARG A 11 -12.61 13.68 -48.76
N ARG A 12 -11.46 14.20 -49.18
CA ARG A 12 -10.33 14.61 -48.35
C ARG A 12 -10.75 15.87 -47.57
N ALA A 13 -10.82 15.78 -46.24
CA ALA A 13 -10.87 16.94 -45.35
C ALA A 13 -9.44 17.31 -44.92
N ALA A 14 -9.03 18.52 -45.30
CA ALA A 14 -7.73 19.08 -44.94
C ALA A 14 -7.76 19.54 -43.46
N ALA A 15 -6.95 18.91 -42.63
CA ALA A 15 -6.72 19.33 -41.25
C ALA A 15 -5.72 20.50 -41.23
N ARG A 16 -6.16 21.67 -40.82
CA ARG A 16 -5.31 22.83 -40.52
C ARG A 16 -4.52 22.56 -39.23
N ARG A 17 -3.18 22.51 -39.36
CA ARG A 17 -2.24 22.47 -38.24
C ARG A 17 -2.08 23.87 -37.67
N THR A 18 -2.54 24.09 -36.46
CA THR A 18 -2.24 25.29 -35.68
C THR A 18 -0.95 25.05 -34.91
N ALA A 19 0.11 25.76 -35.26
CA ALA A 19 1.39 25.70 -34.56
C ALA A 19 1.33 26.55 -33.31
N VAL A 20 1.44 25.94 -32.13
CA VAL A 20 1.64 26.63 -30.86
C VAL A 20 3.13 26.85 -30.64
N ARG A 21 3.55 28.13 -30.65
CA ARG A 21 4.92 28.57 -30.35
C ARG A 21 5.18 28.39 -28.85
N ARG A 22 6.18 27.58 -28.50
CA ARG A 22 6.74 27.50 -27.15
C ARG A 22 7.83 28.56 -27.00
N ALA A 23 7.72 29.39 -25.97
CA ALA A 23 8.78 30.29 -25.51
C ALA A 23 9.69 29.54 -24.51
N PRO A 24 11.02 29.75 -24.53
CA PRO A 24 11.92 29.17 -23.56
C PRO A 24 11.98 30.04 -22.30
N PHE A 25 11.77 29.44 -21.12
CA PHE A 25 12.11 30.05 -19.84
C PHE A 25 13.57 29.74 -19.54
N ALA A 26 14.37 30.80 -19.49
CA ALA A 26 15.75 30.75 -19.00
C ALA A 26 15.73 30.97 -17.49
N ALA A 27 16.21 30.00 -16.74
CA ALA A 27 16.47 30.13 -15.30
C ALA A 27 17.90 30.62 -15.11
N ALA A 28 18.04 31.80 -14.52
CA ALA A 28 19.34 32.37 -14.11
C ALA A 28 19.70 31.88 -12.71
N LEU A 29 20.84 31.21 -12.63
CA LEU A 29 21.50 30.76 -11.40
C LEU A 29 22.34 31.94 -10.86
N THR A 30 22.04 32.48 -9.68
CA THR A 30 22.92 33.42 -8.99
C THR A 30 23.53 32.74 -7.77
N LEU A 31 24.83 32.53 -7.88
CA LEU A 31 25.73 32.06 -6.83
C LEU A 31 26.12 33.26 -5.96
N GLY A 32 25.76 33.25 -4.68
CA GLY A 32 26.17 34.26 -3.70
C GLY A 32 27.05 33.64 -2.62
N LEU A 33 28.34 33.84 -2.76
CA LEU A 33 29.37 33.51 -1.79
C LEU A 33 29.60 34.71 -0.88
N ALA A 34 29.45 34.58 0.43
CA ALA A 34 29.93 35.58 1.40
C ALA A 34 30.55 34.85 2.61
N LEU A 35 31.87 34.86 2.62
CA LEU A 35 32.71 34.64 3.82
C LEU A 35 32.78 35.94 4.61
N THR A 36 32.64 35.90 5.94
CA THR A 36 33.39 36.76 6.85
C THR A 36 33.64 36.02 8.17
N ALA A 37 34.90 36.08 8.55
CA ALA A 37 35.49 35.48 9.74
C ALA A 37 35.58 36.55 10.87
N SER A 38 35.85 36.03 12.06
CA SER A 38 36.63 36.62 13.17
C SER A 38 35.89 37.42 14.24
N GLY A 39 36.15 37.03 15.48
CA GLY A 39 36.04 37.88 16.66
C GLY A 39 36.02 37.10 17.98
N LEU A 40 37.19 37.09 18.61
CA LEU A 40 37.54 36.44 19.89
C LEU A 40 37.02 37.25 21.13
N THR A 41 36.96 36.50 22.26
CA THR A 41 37.25 36.85 23.66
C THR A 41 36.17 37.58 24.49
N GLY A 42 35.95 37.05 25.68
CA GLY A 42 35.43 37.73 26.83
C GLY A 42 34.89 36.85 27.94
N CYS A 43 35.75 36.32 28.82
CA CYS A 43 35.38 35.81 30.16
C CYS A 43 34.88 36.93 31.05
N SER A 44 33.80 36.70 31.81
CA SER A 44 33.65 37.26 33.16
C SER A 44 32.58 36.52 33.95
N THR A 45 32.98 36.03 35.08
CA THR A 45 32.27 35.56 36.24
C THR A 45 31.33 36.57 36.84
N HIS A 46 30.14 36.22 37.35
CA HIS A 46 29.68 36.57 38.72
C HIS A 46 28.30 35.96 39.04
N SER A 47 28.32 35.16 40.08
CA SER A 47 27.43 35.05 41.25
C SER A 47 25.87 35.06 41.13
N HIS A 48 25.31 34.00 41.63
CA HIS A 48 23.95 33.85 42.20
C HIS A 48 23.69 34.76 43.42
N PRO A 49 22.46 34.93 43.96
CA PRO A 49 21.21 34.14 44.03
C PRO A 49 19.92 35.04 44.09
N PRO A 50 18.78 34.61 44.70
CA PRO A 50 17.84 33.52 44.44
C PRO A 50 16.37 34.01 44.36
N ALA A 51 15.50 32.99 44.12
CA ALA A 51 14.13 32.91 44.58
C ALA A 51 12.96 33.45 43.77
N ALA A 52 12.16 32.53 43.43
CA ALA A 52 10.76 32.32 43.72
C ALA A 52 9.70 32.53 42.63
N ALA A 53 8.93 31.51 42.52
CA ALA A 53 7.51 31.44 42.33
C ALA A 53 6.90 31.28 40.95
N GLY A 54 6.34 30.11 40.72
CA GLY A 54 5.02 30.00 40.14
C GLY A 54 4.93 29.83 38.63
N ALA A 55 5.32 28.66 38.11
CA ALA A 55 4.81 28.20 36.82
C ALA A 55 3.75 27.11 37.08
N SER A 56 2.50 27.48 36.82
CA SER A 56 1.38 26.54 36.78
C SER A 56 1.66 25.51 35.69
N ALA A 57 1.88 24.26 36.12
CA ALA A 57 1.95 23.12 35.21
C ALA A 57 0.56 22.87 34.64
N THR A 58 0.42 23.03 33.32
CA THR A 58 -0.72 22.50 32.58
C THR A 58 -0.68 20.98 32.68
N PRO A 59 -1.77 20.27 33.00
CA PRO A 59 -1.76 18.82 33.02
C PRO A 59 -1.52 18.31 31.58
N GLY A 60 -0.36 17.71 31.36
CA GLY A 60 -0.11 16.91 30.17
C GLY A 60 -1.16 15.81 30.08
N GLY A 61 -1.82 15.72 28.94
CA GLY A 61 -2.70 14.61 28.62
C GLY A 61 -1.97 13.28 28.81
N PRO A 62 -2.68 12.17 29.05
CA PRO A 62 -2.07 10.89 29.36
C PRO A 62 -1.15 10.47 28.21
N ALA A 63 0.14 10.39 28.48
CA ALA A 63 1.10 9.75 27.60
C ALA A 63 0.57 8.32 27.33
N ARG A 64 0.27 8.04 26.06
CA ARG A 64 -0.14 6.72 25.60
C ARG A 64 0.99 5.78 25.99
N ALA A 65 0.75 4.95 27.00
CA ALA A 65 1.70 3.91 27.40
C ALA A 65 1.97 3.05 26.17
N SER A 66 3.22 3.01 25.73
CA SER A 66 3.64 2.07 24.67
C SER A 66 3.31 0.67 25.18
N ALA A 67 2.44 -0.03 24.47
CA ALA A 67 2.15 -1.42 24.80
C ALA A 67 3.47 -2.20 24.81
N PRO A 68 3.68 -3.14 25.75
CA PRO A 68 4.90 -3.91 25.79
C PRO A 68 5.11 -4.61 24.43
N SER A 69 6.29 -4.46 23.85
CA SER A 69 6.67 -5.18 22.62
C SER A 69 6.61 -6.67 22.92
N VAL A 70 5.83 -7.42 22.15
CA VAL A 70 5.82 -8.88 22.25
C VAL A 70 7.15 -9.36 21.69
N PRO A 71 8.02 -10.00 22.49
CA PRO A 71 9.27 -10.52 22.00
C PRO A 71 9.01 -11.51 20.86
N GLY A 72 9.75 -11.41 19.77
CA GLY A 72 9.64 -12.29 18.61
C GLY A 72 11.03 -12.71 18.13
N VAL A 73 11.05 -13.70 17.23
CA VAL A 73 12.26 -14.13 16.53
C VAL A 73 12.19 -13.64 15.11
N ASP A 74 13.16 -12.85 14.71
CA ASP A 74 13.32 -12.35 13.36
C ASP A 74 14.28 -13.23 12.58
N SER A 75 13.97 -13.47 11.30
CA SER A 75 14.86 -14.14 10.38
C SER A 75 14.74 -13.54 8.98
N ARG A 76 15.85 -13.59 8.21
CA ARG A 76 15.86 -13.39 6.77
C ARG A 76 16.01 -14.76 6.12
N GLU A 77 15.01 -15.12 5.34
CA GLU A 77 14.95 -16.44 4.73
C GLU A 77 14.92 -16.35 3.21
N ARG A 78 15.16 -17.49 2.56
CA ARG A 78 15.19 -17.61 1.10
C ARG A 78 14.33 -18.76 0.64
N LEU A 79 13.70 -18.59 -0.51
CA LEU A 79 12.91 -19.60 -1.18
C LEU A 79 13.29 -19.66 -2.66
N SER A 80 13.55 -20.85 -3.18
CA SER A 80 13.79 -21.06 -4.60
C SER A 80 12.45 -21.26 -5.31
N VAL A 81 12.17 -20.42 -6.32
CA VAL A 81 10.95 -20.45 -7.13
C VAL A 81 11.32 -20.16 -8.59
N ASP A 82 10.81 -20.95 -9.52
CA ASP A 82 11.03 -20.80 -10.96
C ASP A 82 12.52 -20.69 -11.37
N GLY A 83 13.39 -21.43 -10.67
CA GLY A 83 14.84 -21.41 -10.90
C GLY A 83 15.57 -20.20 -10.36
N GLY A 84 14.87 -19.26 -9.70
CA GLY A 84 15.43 -18.10 -9.02
C GLY A 84 15.34 -18.20 -7.50
N THR A 85 16.09 -17.35 -6.80
CA THR A 85 16.02 -17.22 -5.34
C THR A 85 15.30 -15.94 -4.98
N ARG A 86 14.27 -16.05 -4.11
CA ARG A 86 13.52 -14.93 -3.55
C ARG A 86 13.80 -14.84 -2.04
N GLU A 87 13.86 -13.64 -1.52
CA GLU A 87 14.12 -13.37 -0.10
C GLU A 87 12.87 -12.83 0.60
N TYR A 88 12.79 -13.03 1.91
CA TYR A 88 11.78 -12.44 2.76
C TYR A 88 12.27 -12.27 4.20
N LEU A 89 11.76 -11.26 4.88
CA LEU A 89 11.88 -11.14 6.34
C LEU A 89 10.69 -11.87 6.96
N MET A 90 10.93 -12.56 8.07
CA MET A 90 9.91 -13.21 8.85
C MET A 90 10.02 -12.78 10.32
N HIS A 91 8.91 -12.37 10.88
CA HIS A 91 8.74 -12.13 12.30
C HIS A 91 7.81 -13.19 12.90
N ARG A 92 8.33 -14.00 13.80
CA ARG A 92 7.59 -15.01 14.55
C ARG A 92 7.44 -14.54 16.00
N PRO A 93 6.22 -14.22 16.46
CA PRO A 93 6.04 -13.78 17.83
C PRO A 93 6.38 -14.89 18.83
N ALA A 94 6.90 -14.50 19.99
CA ALA A 94 7.13 -15.39 21.12
C ALA A 94 5.78 -15.69 21.80
N ALA A 95 4.93 -16.46 21.15
CA ALA A 95 3.68 -16.93 21.75
C ALA A 95 3.84 -18.37 22.23
N GLU A 96 3.23 -18.68 23.35
CA GLU A 96 3.12 -20.05 23.84
C GLU A 96 2.23 -20.87 22.90
N GLY A 97 2.67 -22.09 22.55
CA GLY A 97 1.95 -23.01 21.69
C GLY A 97 2.68 -23.33 20.38
N GLY A 98 2.87 -24.61 20.11
CA GLY A 98 3.69 -25.15 19.01
C GLY A 98 2.92 -25.53 17.75
N GLY A 99 1.80 -24.88 17.43
CA GLY A 99 0.98 -25.20 16.25
C GLY A 99 1.13 -24.20 15.11
N PRO A 100 0.54 -24.50 13.90
CA PRO A 100 0.47 -23.59 12.78
C PRO A 100 -0.23 -22.28 13.15
N ARG A 101 0.31 -21.15 12.71
CA ARG A 101 -0.16 -19.80 13.06
C ARG A 101 -0.94 -19.16 11.92
N PRO A 102 -1.85 -18.22 12.22
CA PRO A 102 -2.33 -17.30 11.17
C PRO A 102 -1.14 -16.63 10.51
N LEU A 103 -1.15 -16.55 9.19
CA LEU A 103 -0.08 -15.95 8.38
C LEU A 103 -0.55 -14.61 7.82
N LEU A 104 0.24 -13.56 8.01
CA LEU A 104 0.10 -12.31 7.28
C LEU A 104 1.32 -12.10 6.38
N ILE A 105 1.10 -11.95 5.08
CA ILE A 105 2.11 -11.55 4.10
C ILE A 105 1.91 -10.07 3.81
N ALA A 106 2.93 -9.24 4.06
CA ALA A 106 2.89 -7.79 3.90
C ALA A 106 3.82 -7.33 2.75
N PHE A 107 3.25 -6.83 1.66
CA PHE A 107 3.95 -6.41 0.46
C PHE A 107 4.33 -4.93 0.52
N HIS A 108 5.62 -4.59 0.31
CA HIS A 108 6.13 -3.22 0.32
C HIS A 108 5.72 -2.42 -0.93
N GLY A 109 5.83 -1.10 -0.87
CA GLY A 109 5.61 -0.20 -2.01
C GLY A 109 6.72 -0.26 -3.06
N ARG A 110 6.47 0.30 -4.25
CA ARG A 110 7.49 0.43 -5.31
C ARG A 110 8.69 1.24 -4.80
N GLY A 111 9.89 0.78 -5.11
CA GLY A 111 11.15 1.41 -4.71
C GLY A 111 11.57 1.13 -3.26
N ALA A 112 10.65 0.63 -2.43
CA ALA A 112 10.90 0.25 -1.05
C ALA A 112 11.44 -1.20 -0.94
N ASP A 113 11.56 -1.69 0.28
CA ASP A 113 11.92 -3.06 0.61
C ASP A 113 11.15 -3.54 1.85
N ALA A 114 11.37 -4.79 2.23
CA ALA A 114 10.72 -5.43 3.36
C ALA A 114 10.97 -4.70 4.70
N ALA A 115 12.19 -4.22 4.91
CA ALA A 115 12.56 -3.54 6.16
C ALA A 115 11.86 -2.16 6.27
N GLN A 116 11.76 -1.43 5.17
CA GLN A 116 11.07 -0.14 5.13
C GLN A 116 9.57 -0.28 5.40
N LEU A 117 8.91 -1.29 4.80
CA LEU A 117 7.49 -1.52 5.12
C LEU A 117 7.29 -1.94 6.57
N ARG A 118 8.17 -2.79 7.10
CA ARG A 118 8.15 -3.22 8.50
C ARG A 118 8.19 -2.02 9.45
N GLU A 119 9.12 -1.10 9.21
CA GLU A 119 9.26 0.13 9.99
C GLU A 119 8.05 1.06 9.80
N GLN A 120 7.65 1.31 8.55
CA GLN A 120 6.53 2.19 8.21
C GLN A 120 5.22 1.74 8.83
N SER A 121 4.96 0.45 8.81
CA SER A 121 3.68 -0.10 9.26
C SER A 121 3.63 -0.41 10.75
N GLY A 122 4.76 -0.76 11.38
CA GLY A 122 4.79 -1.23 12.77
C GLY A 122 3.96 -2.51 13.00
N LEU A 123 3.73 -3.30 11.94
CA LEU A 123 2.86 -4.49 11.97
C LEU A 123 3.36 -5.57 12.93
N ASP A 124 4.67 -5.65 13.22
CA ASP A 124 5.22 -6.68 14.12
C ASP A 124 4.54 -6.68 15.49
N GLN A 125 4.39 -5.48 16.07
CA GLN A 125 3.76 -5.34 17.36
C GLN A 125 2.28 -5.76 17.33
N ALA A 126 1.56 -5.28 16.32
CA ALA A 126 0.12 -5.51 16.21
C ALA A 126 -0.20 -6.97 15.84
N ALA A 127 0.57 -7.60 14.94
CA ALA A 127 0.45 -8.99 14.54
C ALA A 127 0.93 -9.93 15.66
N GLY A 128 2.04 -9.58 16.33
CA GLY A 128 2.59 -10.32 17.45
C GLY A 128 1.61 -10.47 18.61
N ALA A 129 0.89 -9.39 18.95
CA ALA A 129 -0.16 -9.40 19.97
C ALA A 129 -1.32 -10.36 19.64
N ARG A 130 -1.48 -10.73 18.33
CA ARG A 130 -2.49 -11.68 17.86
C ARG A 130 -1.92 -13.07 17.55
N GLY A 131 -0.65 -13.30 17.88
CA GLY A 131 0.04 -14.58 17.64
C GLY A 131 0.23 -14.92 16.17
N MET A 132 0.18 -13.94 15.27
CA MET A 132 0.31 -14.14 13.81
C MET A 132 1.77 -14.25 13.40
N LEU A 133 2.05 -15.17 12.48
CA LEU A 133 3.31 -15.20 11.73
C LEU A 133 3.25 -14.08 10.69
N LEU A 134 4.25 -13.21 10.68
CA LEU A 134 4.33 -12.08 9.76
C LEU A 134 5.51 -12.24 8.81
N VAL A 135 5.25 -12.08 7.52
CA VAL A 135 6.24 -12.22 6.46
C VAL A 135 6.21 -10.99 5.56
N TYR A 136 7.40 -10.42 5.33
CA TYR A 136 7.63 -9.30 4.41
C TYR A 136 8.52 -9.80 3.28
N PRO A 137 7.95 -10.18 2.14
CA PRO A 137 8.74 -10.62 1.00
C PRO A 137 9.41 -9.45 0.27
N GLU A 138 10.51 -9.74 -0.45
CA GLU A 138 11.22 -8.80 -1.31
C GLU A 138 10.76 -8.95 -2.76
N ALA A 139 10.36 -7.83 -3.37
CA ALA A 139 10.04 -7.78 -4.79
C ALA A 139 11.29 -7.76 -5.66
N LEU A 140 11.27 -8.46 -6.79
CA LEU A 140 12.31 -8.33 -7.81
C LEU A 140 12.28 -6.91 -8.41
N GLY A 141 13.44 -6.26 -8.48
CA GLY A 141 13.53 -4.89 -8.98
C GLY A 141 12.72 -3.88 -8.14
N LYS A 142 12.48 -4.18 -6.87
CA LYS A 142 11.76 -3.32 -5.91
C LYS A 142 10.34 -2.92 -6.34
N ALA A 143 9.67 -3.77 -7.13
CA ALA A 143 8.28 -3.55 -7.51
C ALA A 143 7.58 -4.88 -7.80
N TRP A 144 6.32 -5.00 -7.38
CA TRP A 144 5.48 -6.17 -7.59
C TRP A 144 4.80 -6.14 -8.96
N GLY A 145 4.64 -7.30 -9.55
CA GLY A 145 3.78 -7.53 -10.72
C GLY A 145 2.30 -7.47 -10.35
N ALA A 146 1.86 -6.32 -9.86
CA ALA A 146 0.49 -6.12 -9.37
C ALA A 146 -0.55 -5.97 -10.50
N GLY A 147 -0.43 -6.77 -11.57
CA GLY A 147 -1.28 -6.71 -12.76
C GLY A 147 -0.71 -5.81 -13.87
N SER A 148 0.58 -5.50 -13.86
CA SER A 148 1.24 -4.83 -14.98
C SER A 148 1.33 -5.76 -16.20
N ALA A 149 1.27 -5.18 -17.40
CA ALA A 149 1.65 -5.92 -18.61
C ALA A 149 3.12 -6.34 -18.54
N PRO A 150 3.54 -7.37 -19.30
CA PRO A 150 4.96 -7.71 -19.44
C PRO A 150 5.79 -6.49 -19.84
N SER A 151 6.95 -6.32 -19.24
CA SER A 151 7.90 -5.26 -19.53
C SER A 151 9.32 -5.83 -19.54
N PRO A 152 10.33 -5.12 -20.08
CA PRO A 152 11.72 -5.57 -20.01
C PRO A 152 12.21 -5.80 -18.58
N GLN A 153 11.73 -5.01 -17.62
CA GLN A 153 12.07 -5.15 -16.20
C GLN A 153 11.26 -6.27 -15.52
N ARG A 154 10.10 -6.61 -16.08
CA ARG A 154 9.19 -7.64 -15.58
C ARG A 154 8.61 -8.44 -16.75
N PRO A 155 9.42 -9.32 -17.36
CA PRO A 155 8.99 -10.12 -18.53
C PRO A 155 7.85 -11.09 -18.19
N ASP A 156 7.76 -11.51 -16.94
CA ASP A 156 6.71 -12.37 -16.42
C ASP A 156 5.94 -11.67 -15.27
N PRO A 157 4.78 -11.09 -15.56
CA PRO A 157 3.99 -10.40 -14.56
C PRO A 157 3.35 -11.34 -13.52
N ASP A 158 3.32 -12.66 -13.75
CA ASP A 158 2.75 -13.65 -12.84
C ASP A 158 3.77 -14.24 -11.87
N ALA A 159 5.06 -13.95 -12.04
CA ALA A 159 6.13 -14.51 -11.19
C ALA A 159 5.92 -14.20 -9.70
N ASP A 160 5.37 -13.03 -9.36
CA ASP A 160 5.12 -12.67 -7.96
C ASP A 160 3.90 -13.39 -7.37
N VAL A 161 2.91 -13.73 -8.19
CA VAL A 161 1.78 -14.57 -7.78
C VAL A 161 2.29 -15.98 -7.45
N ARG A 162 3.06 -16.60 -8.35
CA ARG A 162 3.64 -17.94 -8.12
C ARG A 162 4.61 -17.97 -6.94
N PHE A 163 5.41 -16.90 -6.76
CA PHE A 163 6.25 -16.77 -5.58
C PHE A 163 5.42 -16.75 -4.30
N THR A 164 4.33 -15.98 -4.26
CA THR A 164 3.47 -15.89 -3.08
C THR A 164 2.80 -17.25 -2.79
N GLU A 165 2.32 -17.97 -3.83
CA GLU A 165 1.79 -19.33 -3.70
C GLU A 165 2.82 -20.29 -3.13
N ALA A 166 4.04 -20.27 -3.67
CA ALA A 166 5.14 -21.12 -3.20
C ALA A 166 5.53 -20.81 -1.75
N LEU A 167 5.57 -19.53 -1.38
CA LEU A 167 5.86 -19.08 -0.02
C LEU A 167 4.81 -19.56 0.99
N VAL A 168 3.53 -19.42 0.67
CA VAL A 168 2.44 -19.97 1.49
C VAL A 168 2.56 -21.48 1.59
N GLY A 169 2.73 -22.17 0.46
CA GLY A 169 2.89 -23.61 0.42
C GLY A 169 4.04 -24.12 1.28
N GLU A 170 5.19 -23.44 1.26
CA GLU A 170 6.35 -23.78 2.10
C GLU A 170 6.07 -23.58 3.59
N LEU A 171 5.44 -22.46 3.96
CA LEU A 171 5.13 -22.17 5.37
C LEU A 171 4.06 -23.13 5.94
N VAL A 172 3.09 -23.53 5.11
CA VAL A 172 2.08 -24.53 5.48
C VAL A 172 2.72 -25.92 5.58
N ARG A 173 3.48 -26.35 4.58
CA ARG A 173 4.15 -27.66 4.54
C ARG A 173 5.09 -27.85 5.72
N THR A 174 5.76 -26.79 6.18
CA THR A 174 6.66 -26.83 7.33
C THR A 174 5.95 -26.64 8.68
N GLY A 175 4.61 -26.60 8.71
CA GLY A 175 3.82 -26.48 9.93
C GLY A 175 3.90 -25.10 10.60
N ARG A 176 4.41 -24.09 9.91
CA ARG A 176 4.53 -22.72 10.44
C ARG A 176 3.25 -21.92 10.27
N ALA A 177 2.52 -22.11 9.16
CA ALA A 177 1.31 -21.39 8.84
C ALA A 177 0.08 -22.31 8.79
N ASP A 178 -1.07 -21.75 9.22
CA ASP A 178 -2.38 -22.39 9.10
C ASP A 178 -2.95 -22.09 7.70
N PRO A 179 -3.23 -23.12 6.88
CA PRO A 179 -3.72 -22.93 5.51
C PRO A 179 -5.09 -22.24 5.44
N HIS A 180 -5.88 -22.23 6.52
CA HIS A 180 -7.19 -21.60 6.58
C HIS A 180 -7.14 -20.14 7.04
N ARG A 181 -5.97 -19.67 7.48
CA ARG A 181 -5.78 -18.31 8.01
C ARG A 181 -4.59 -17.62 7.36
N VAL A 182 -4.59 -17.57 6.02
CA VAL A 182 -3.61 -16.88 5.20
C VAL A 182 -4.17 -15.53 4.77
N TYR A 183 -3.53 -14.47 5.20
CA TYR A 183 -3.92 -13.09 4.91
C TYR A 183 -2.84 -12.36 4.14
N VAL A 184 -3.23 -11.41 3.33
CA VAL A 184 -2.31 -10.55 2.58
C VAL A 184 -2.60 -9.07 2.84
N ALA A 185 -1.57 -8.27 2.98
CA ALA A 185 -1.69 -6.82 3.07
C ALA A 185 -0.56 -6.14 2.29
N GLY A 186 -0.69 -4.84 2.01
CA GLY A 186 0.42 -4.13 1.41
C GLY A 186 0.16 -2.64 1.25
N PHE A 187 1.25 -1.92 0.91
CA PHE A 187 1.25 -0.49 0.68
C PHE A 187 1.47 -0.15 -0.79
N SER A 188 0.69 0.77 -1.35
CA SER A 188 0.88 1.28 -2.71
C SER A 188 0.89 0.14 -3.75
N ASN A 189 1.98 -0.05 -4.49
CA ASN A 189 2.17 -1.18 -5.40
C ASN A 189 2.01 -2.55 -4.68
N GLY A 190 2.45 -2.65 -3.42
CA GLY A 190 2.21 -3.83 -2.58
C GLY A 190 0.74 -3.99 -2.18
N GLY A 191 0.01 -2.90 -1.99
CA GLY A 191 -1.44 -2.90 -1.80
C GLY A 191 -2.16 -3.44 -3.03
N SER A 192 -1.75 -3.00 -4.22
CA SER A 192 -2.24 -3.55 -5.50
C SER A 192 -1.91 -5.05 -5.65
N MET A 193 -0.73 -5.50 -5.16
CA MET A 193 -0.38 -6.92 -5.15
C MET A 193 -1.27 -7.73 -4.19
N ALA A 194 -1.58 -7.19 -3.02
CA ALA A 194 -2.52 -7.82 -2.08
C ALA A 194 -3.92 -7.97 -2.70
N LEU A 195 -4.42 -6.94 -3.38
CA LEU A 195 -5.69 -7.00 -4.12
C LEU A 195 -5.62 -8.01 -5.27
N ARG A 196 -4.50 -8.08 -5.99
CA ARG A 196 -4.30 -9.08 -7.05
C ARG A 196 -4.37 -10.50 -6.51
N MET A 197 -3.70 -10.79 -5.39
CA MET A 197 -3.76 -12.10 -4.74
C MET A 197 -5.19 -12.46 -4.36
N ALA A 198 -5.93 -11.55 -3.73
CA ALA A 198 -7.33 -11.77 -3.38
C ALA A 198 -8.22 -12.00 -4.60
N ALA A 199 -7.96 -11.30 -5.70
CA ALA A 199 -8.74 -11.41 -6.93
C ALA A 199 -8.51 -12.72 -7.68
N GLN A 200 -7.25 -13.18 -7.75
CA GLN A 200 -6.84 -14.33 -8.56
C GLN A 200 -6.70 -15.66 -7.78
N ARG A 201 -6.60 -15.57 -6.45
CA ARG A 201 -6.40 -16.73 -5.56
C ARG A 201 -7.36 -16.71 -4.36
N PRO A 202 -8.68 -16.63 -4.62
CA PRO A 202 -9.67 -16.57 -3.53
C PRO A 202 -9.66 -17.84 -2.67
N GLU A 203 -9.18 -18.97 -3.21
CA GLU A 203 -9.00 -20.23 -2.48
C GLU A 203 -7.82 -20.20 -1.50
N LEU A 204 -6.81 -19.38 -1.77
CA LEU A 204 -5.60 -19.27 -0.95
C LEU A 204 -5.74 -18.20 0.14
N VAL A 205 -6.41 -17.07 -0.18
CA VAL A 205 -6.44 -15.86 0.65
C VAL A 205 -7.71 -15.79 1.47
N ALA A 206 -7.59 -15.84 2.80
CA ALA A 206 -8.70 -15.73 3.75
C ALA A 206 -9.17 -14.26 3.96
N GLY A 207 -8.36 -13.29 3.58
CA GLY A 207 -8.67 -11.87 3.63
C GLY A 207 -7.52 -11.02 3.13
N ALA A 208 -7.83 -9.86 2.57
CA ALA A 208 -6.84 -8.95 2.01
C ALA A 208 -7.04 -7.50 2.45
N VAL A 209 -5.93 -6.78 2.63
CA VAL A 209 -5.97 -5.35 2.90
C VAL A 209 -5.00 -4.59 1.99
N SER A 210 -5.50 -3.51 1.42
CA SER A 210 -4.70 -2.56 0.65
C SER A 210 -4.65 -1.21 1.36
N VAL A 211 -3.45 -0.64 1.49
CA VAL A 211 -3.26 0.76 1.85
C VAL A 211 -2.73 1.51 0.63
N SER A 212 -3.49 2.46 0.11
CA SER A 212 -3.17 3.28 -1.07
C SER A 212 -2.83 2.47 -2.34
N GLY A 213 -3.42 1.27 -2.51
CA GLY A 213 -3.27 0.44 -3.71
C GLY A 213 -4.60 0.17 -4.38
N GLU A 214 -4.61 0.02 -5.70
CA GLU A 214 -5.79 -0.13 -6.55
C GLU A 214 -5.62 -1.29 -7.54
N LEU A 215 -6.75 -1.81 -8.06
CA LEU A 215 -6.73 -2.79 -9.13
C LEU A 215 -6.38 -2.14 -10.48
N PRO A 216 -5.55 -2.79 -11.32
CA PRO A 216 -5.17 -2.30 -12.62
C PRO A 216 -6.33 -2.38 -13.63
N THR A 217 -6.23 -1.55 -14.69
CA THR A 217 -7.16 -1.52 -15.82
C THR A 217 -6.47 -1.83 -17.15
N GLY A 218 -7.23 -1.83 -18.24
CA GLY A 218 -6.70 -2.05 -19.58
C GLY A 218 -6.28 -3.50 -19.80
N THR A 219 -5.18 -3.71 -20.51
CA THR A 219 -4.65 -5.06 -20.84
C THR A 219 -4.11 -5.81 -19.62
N ALA A 220 -3.83 -5.10 -18.53
CA ALA A 220 -3.36 -5.63 -17.26
C ALA A 220 -4.49 -5.82 -16.23
N ALA A 221 -5.74 -5.64 -16.63
CA ALA A 221 -6.89 -5.68 -15.73
C ALA A 221 -6.97 -7.00 -14.96
N VAL A 222 -7.15 -6.89 -13.67
CA VAL A 222 -7.37 -8.01 -12.75
C VAL A 222 -8.80 -7.94 -12.25
N LYS A 223 -9.53 -9.05 -12.33
CA LYS A 223 -10.92 -9.15 -11.86
C LYS A 223 -11.00 -10.18 -10.73
N PRO A 224 -11.74 -9.88 -9.65
CA PRO A 224 -12.04 -10.87 -8.62
C PRO A 224 -12.74 -12.09 -9.20
N THR A 225 -12.25 -13.29 -8.88
CA THR A 225 -12.78 -14.57 -9.36
C THR A 225 -13.62 -15.31 -8.34
N GLY A 226 -13.64 -14.81 -7.09
CA GLY A 226 -14.43 -15.38 -6.00
C GLY A 226 -14.53 -14.43 -4.80
N PRO A 227 -15.32 -14.83 -3.80
CA PRO A 227 -15.54 -14.01 -2.61
C PRO A 227 -14.31 -14.04 -1.68
N VAL A 228 -13.73 -12.87 -1.42
CA VAL A 228 -12.69 -12.67 -0.40
C VAL A 228 -13.05 -11.42 0.40
N PRO A 229 -12.97 -11.44 1.73
CA PRO A 229 -13.06 -10.24 2.54
C PRO A 229 -11.93 -9.27 2.21
N VAL A 230 -12.27 -8.02 1.84
CA VAL A 230 -11.29 -7.01 1.43
C VAL A 230 -11.53 -5.69 2.14
N LEU A 231 -10.46 -5.11 2.67
CA LEU A 231 -10.43 -3.74 3.19
C LEU A 231 -9.45 -2.91 2.35
N THR A 232 -9.86 -1.72 1.96
CA THR A 232 -8.94 -0.71 1.43
C THR A 232 -8.96 0.53 2.32
N VAL A 233 -7.78 1.00 2.73
CA VAL A 233 -7.56 2.27 3.42
C VAL A 233 -6.86 3.21 2.46
N TYR A 234 -7.44 4.38 2.22
CA TYR A 234 -6.99 5.28 1.15
C TYR A 234 -6.95 6.73 1.60
N GLY A 235 -5.91 7.49 1.24
CA GLY A 235 -5.86 8.94 1.44
C GLY A 235 -6.77 9.67 0.45
N ALA A 236 -7.65 10.55 0.95
CA ALA A 236 -8.56 11.32 0.09
C ALA A 236 -7.81 12.33 -0.80
N GLU A 237 -6.69 12.84 -0.33
CA GLU A 237 -5.82 13.80 -1.02
C GLU A 237 -4.52 13.16 -1.49
N ASP A 238 -4.52 11.86 -1.81
CA ASP A 238 -3.35 11.14 -2.31
C ASP A 238 -2.86 11.73 -3.64
N PRO A 239 -1.67 12.38 -3.67
CA PRO A 239 -1.16 13.04 -4.87
C PRO A 239 -0.41 12.08 -5.81
N VAL A 240 -0.03 10.90 -5.33
CA VAL A 240 0.73 9.89 -6.10
C VAL A 240 -0.20 8.96 -6.85
N ARG A 241 -1.24 8.48 -6.14
CA ARG A 241 -2.32 7.65 -6.68
C ARG A 241 -3.65 8.22 -6.19
N PRO A 242 -4.31 9.10 -6.96
CA PRO A 242 -5.60 9.64 -6.55
C PRO A 242 -6.64 8.53 -6.34
N PRO A 243 -7.50 8.60 -5.31
CA PRO A 243 -8.54 7.60 -5.07
C PRO A 243 -9.54 7.46 -6.22
N ALA A 244 -9.55 8.44 -7.14
CA ALA A 244 -10.30 8.38 -8.40
C ALA A 244 -9.70 7.43 -9.44
N GLY A 245 -8.51 6.90 -9.19
CA GLY A 245 -7.76 6.04 -10.10
C GLY A 245 -6.88 6.81 -11.09
N LEU A 246 -6.08 6.05 -11.83
CA LEU A 246 -5.22 6.56 -12.90
C LEU A 246 -5.74 6.03 -14.24
N PRO A 247 -6.50 6.83 -15.01
CA PRO A 247 -7.08 6.37 -16.29
C PRO A 247 -6.03 6.18 -17.40
N THR A 248 -4.86 6.79 -17.25
CA THR A 248 -3.71 6.68 -18.17
C THR A 248 -2.45 6.35 -17.39
N PRO A 249 -1.40 5.79 -18.05
CA PRO A 249 -0.13 5.57 -17.39
C PRO A 249 0.39 6.86 -16.76
N GLY A 250 0.79 6.80 -15.50
CA GLY A 250 1.38 7.92 -14.79
C GLY A 250 2.78 8.28 -15.32
N PRO A 251 3.33 9.43 -14.94
CA PRO A 251 4.69 9.81 -15.32
C PRO A 251 5.71 8.81 -14.74
N ALA A 252 6.82 8.63 -15.46
CA ALA A 252 7.96 7.85 -15.00
C ALA A 252 9.24 8.67 -15.17
N ALA A 253 10.21 8.48 -14.29
CA ALA A 253 11.55 8.98 -14.50
C ALA A 253 12.24 8.19 -15.64
N PRO A 254 13.28 8.74 -16.27
CA PRO A 254 14.05 8.03 -17.30
C PRO A 254 14.55 6.68 -16.74
N GLY A 255 14.19 5.58 -17.42
CA GLY A 255 14.55 4.21 -17.04
C GLY A 255 13.60 3.55 -16.05
N GLU A 256 12.58 4.25 -15.55
CA GLU A 256 11.54 3.68 -14.71
C GLU A 256 10.29 3.29 -15.53
N GLU A 257 9.58 2.28 -15.06
CA GLU A 257 8.27 1.94 -15.61
C GLU A 257 7.22 2.98 -15.20
N PRO A 258 6.34 3.41 -16.10
CA PRO A 258 5.19 4.26 -15.75
C PRO A 258 4.32 3.60 -14.68
N LEU A 259 3.58 4.40 -13.93
CA LEU A 259 2.54 3.87 -13.05
C LEU A 259 1.47 3.19 -13.92
N THR A 260 1.11 1.97 -13.55
CA THR A 260 0.05 1.21 -14.22
C THR A 260 -1.30 1.94 -14.07
N PRO A 261 -2.09 2.07 -15.15
CA PRO A 261 -3.44 2.59 -15.05
C PRO A 261 -4.28 1.76 -14.10
N THR A 262 -5.08 2.43 -13.27
CA THR A 262 -5.92 1.78 -12.26
C THR A 262 -7.35 2.31 -12.30
N MET A 263 -8.29 1.49 -11.84
CA MET A 263 -9.64 1.95 -11.52
C MET A 263 -9.63 2.76 -10.22
N SER A 264 -10.72 3.46 -9.93
CA SER A 264 -10.84 4.13 -8.63
C SER A 264 -10.85 3.12 -7.48
N ALA A 265 -10.46 3.58 -6.29
CA ALA A 265 -10.52 2.77 -5.07
C ALA A 265 -11.94 2.22 -4.83
N ARG A 266 -12.97 3.05 -5.05
CA ARG A 266 -14.38 2.64 -4.94
C ARG A 266 -14.74 1.56 -5.96
N ALA A 267 -14.42 1.75 -7.24
CA ALA A 267 -14.74 0.77 -8.28
C ALA A 267 -14.04 -0.57 -8.05
N GLY A 268 -12.82 -0.56 -7.52
CA GLY A 268 -12.11 -1.77 -7.09
C GLY A 268 -12.86 -2.53 -6.01
N MET A 269 -13.39 -1.84 -5.00
CA MET A 269 -14.17 -2.47 -3.95
C MET A 269 -15.54 -2.94 -4.45
N GLU A 270 -16.19 -2.21 -5.33
CA GLU A 270 -17.42 -2.63 -6.00
C GLU A 270 -17.22 -3.93 -6.80
N ALA A 271 -16.06 -4.12 -7.44
CA ALA A 271 -15.74 -5.37 -8.13
C ALA A 271 -15.63 -6.56 -7.16
N PHE A 272 -15.00 -6.39 -5.99
CA PHE A 272 -14.95 -7.43 -4.95
C PHE A 272 -16.33 -7.68 -4.33
N ALA A 273 -17.10 -6.63 -4.08
CA ALA A 273 -18.45 -6.73 -3.56
C ALA A 273 -19.37 -7.51 -4.53
N ALA A 274 -19.26 -7.26 -5.83
CA ALA A 274 -19.99 -8.00 -6.87
C ALA A 274 -19.59 -9.49 -6.88
N ALA A 275 -18.27 -9.81 -6.77
CA ALA A 275 -17.81 -11.20 -6.69
C ALA A 275 -18.27 -11.91 -5.40
N ALA A 276 -18.52 -11.16 -4.33
CA ALA A 276 -19.07 -11.66 -3.08
C ALA A 276 -20.62 -11.74 -3.07
N GLY A 277 -21.29 -11.26 -4.12
CA GLY A 277 -22.76 -11.15 -4.16
C GLY A 277 -23.33 -10.15 -3.15
N ALA A 278 -22.55 -9.15 -2.76
CA ALA A 278 -22.95 -8.10 -1.84
C ALA A 278 -23.86 -7.07 -2.55
N GLY A 279 -24.74 -6.43 -1.75
CA GLY A 279 -25.61 -5.34 -2.22
C GLY A 279 -24.87 -3.99 -2.25
N ALA A 280 -25.66 -2.90 -2.17
CA ALA A 280 -25.12 -1.54 -2.09
C ALA A 280 -24.37 -1.32 -0.78
N PRO A 281 -23.35 -0.44 -0.76
CA PRO A 281 -22.63 -0.12 0.47
C PRO A 281 -23.48 0.69 1.44
N VAL A 282 -23.21 0.51 2.73
CA VAL A 282 -23.61 1.45 3.78
C VAL A 282 -22.47 2.48 3.88
N GLU A 283 -22.85 3.75 3.79
CA GLU A 283 -21.94 4.88 3.85
C GLU A 283 -22.06 5.59 5.20
N GLU A 284 -20.95 5.81 5.88
CA GLU A 284 -20.90 6.45 7.19
C GLU A 284 -19.74 7.44 7.26
N GLY A 285 -20.02 8.70 7.59
CA GLY A 285 -19.00 9.67 7.98
C GLY A 285 -18.49 9.39 9.39
N LYS A 286 -17.20 9.33 9.57
CA LYS A 286 -16.49 9.18 10.85
C LYS A 286 -15.55 10.36 11.08
N PRO A 287 -15.17 10.68 12.31
CA PRO A 287 -14.15 11.70 12.54
C PRO A 287 -12.85 11.37 11.76
N GLY A 288 -12.53 12.17 10.74
CA GLY A 288 -11.32 12.07 9.94
C GLY A 288 -11.35 11.06 8.79
N TYR A 289 -12.45 10.37 8.52
CA TYR A 289 -12.59 9.50 7.35
C TYR A 289 -14.04 9.18 7.03
N ASP A 290 -14.30 8.76 5.78
CA ASP A 290 -15.56 8.14 5.36
C ASP A 290 -15.39 6.63 5.26
N SER A 291 -16.41 5.88 5.65
CA SER A 291 -16.47 4.43 5.57
C SER A 291 -17.57 3.99 4.61
N PHE A 292 -17.20 3.17 3.64
CA PHE A 292 -18.11 2.49 2.72
C PHE A 292 -18.03 1.00 2.99
N THR A 293 -19.10 0.40 3.50
CA THR A 293 -19.12 -1.03 3.84
C THR A 293 -20.18 -1.73 3.00
N TRP A 294 -19.74 -2.66 2.15
CA TRP A 294 -20.60 -3.62 1.49
C TRP A 294 -20.80 -4.79 2.45
N PRO A 295 -22.03 -4.95 2.99
CA PRO A 295 -22.30 -6.05 3.90
C PRO A 295 -22.13 -7.39 3.19
N PRO A 296 -21.77 -8.46 3.95
CA PRO A 296 -21.52 -9.76 3.35
C PRO A 296 -22.76 -10.26 2.62
N GLY A 297 -22.56 -10.67 1.37
CA GLY A 297 -23.55 -11.42 0.60
C GLY A 297 -23.64 -12.88 1.06
N PRO A 298 -24.32 -13.76 0.32
CA PRO A 298 -24.47 -15.17 0.67
C PRO A 298 -23.14 -15.92 0.86
N ALA A 299 -22.07 -15.44 0.24
CA ALA A 299 -20.71 -16.01 0.35
C ALA A 299 -19.96 -15.56 1.61
N GLY A 300 -20.51 -14.69 2.45
CA GLY A 300 -19.97 -14.30 3.74
C GLY A 300 -18.81 -13.30 3.71
N ALA A 301 -18.38 -12.79 2.55
CA ALA A 301 -17.24 -11.88 2.45
C ALA A 301 -17.65 -10.39 2.63
N THR A 302 -17.05 -9.72 3.61
CA THR A 302 -17.23 -8.28 3.83
C THR A 302 -16.24 -7.50 2.98
N VAL A 303 -16.70 -6.44 2.31
CA VAL A 303 -15.84 -5.50 1.57
C VAL A 303 -15.97 -4.12 2.18
N ARG A 304 -14.85 -3.42 2.37
CA ARG A 304 -14.84 -2.10 2.99
C ARG A 304 -13.82 -1.16 2.35
N LEU A 305 -14.20 0.10 2.19
CA LEU A 305 -13.30 1.21 1.85
C LEU A 305 -13.32 2.23 2.97
N LEU A 306 -12.15 2.65 3.45
CA LEU A 306 -11.98 3.79 4.33
C LEU A 306 -11.25 4.88 3.56
N LEU A 307 -11.87 6.05 3.42
CA LEU A 307 -11.32 7.21 2.72
C LEU A 307 -10.92 8.26 3.75
N MET A 308 -9.59 8.41 3.97
CA MET A 308 -9.01 9.20 5.04
C MET A 308 -8.92 10.68 4.64
N HIS A 309 -9.62 11.56 5.33
CA HIS A 309 -9.59 13.01 5.07
C HIS A 309 -8.21 13.59 5.41
N GLY A 310 -7.70 14.51 4.58
CA GLY A 310 -6.42 15.17 4.76
C GLY A 310 -5.19 14.25 4.62
N ALA A 311 -5.40 12.99 4.24
CA ALA A 311 -4.31 12.04 4.09
C ALA A 311 -3.83 11.95 2.63
N GLY A 312 -2.51 11.87 2.47
CA GLY A 312 -1.84 11.62 1.19
C GLY A 312 -1.54 10.13 0.95
N HIS A 313 -0.49 9.88 0.15
CA HIS A 313 0.02 8.54 -0.16
C HIS A 313 0.85 7.98 1.01
N THR A 314 0.19 7.68 2.12
CA THR A 314 0.85 7.37 3.39
C THR A 314 0.19 6.19 4.08
N TRP A 315 0.87 5.62 5.08
CA TRP A 315 0.32 4.61 5.97
C TRP A 315 -0.31 5.31 7.18
N PRO A 316 -1.64 5.35 7.35
CA PRO A 316 -2.27 6.01 8.47
C PRO A 316 -1.79 5.47 9.83
N GLY A 317 -1.45 6.37 10.74
CA GLY A 317 -0.87 6.03 12.04
C GLY A 317 0.64 5.81 12.04
N SER A 318 1.32 5.83 10.88
CA SER A 318 2.78 5.73 10.82
C SER A 318 3.46 6.90 11.52
N THR A 319 4.55 6.60 12.23
CA THR A 319 5.43 7.61 12.83
C THR A 319 6.59 8.01 11.90
N MET A 320 6.79 7.29 10.80
CA MET A 320 7.76 7.68 9.78
C MET A 320 7.29 8.91 9.01
N ALA A 321 8.20 9.85 8.81
CA ALA A 321 7.94 10.97 7.91
C ALA A 321 7.79 10.47 6.47
N PRO A 322 6.72 10.85 5.75
CA PRO A 322 6.57 10.45 4.36
C PRO A 322 7.61 11.14 3.47
N PRO A 323 7.95 10.57 2.31
CA PRO A 323 8.74 11.25 1.31
C PRO A 323 8.09 12.56 0.86
N GLU A 324 8.91 13.50 0.38
CA GLU A 324 8.40 14.74 -0.21
C GLU A 324 7.42 14.45 -1.35
N GLY A 325 6.31 15.18 -1.38
CA GLY A 325 5.27 15.01 -2.38
C GLY A 325 4.27 13.86 -2.11
N PHE A 326 4.41 13.13 -0.99
CA PHE A 326 3.48 12.04 -0.64
C PHE A 326 2.27 12.54 0.17
N GLY A 327 2.29 13.78 0.65
CA GLY A 327 1.22 14.34 1.47
C GLY A 327 1.29 13.95 2.93
N SER A 328 0.22 14.19 3.67
CA SER A 328 0.18 14.06 5.13
C SER A 328 -0.17 12.65 5.59
N VAL A 329 0.35 12.26 6.76
CA VAL A 329 -0.08 11.03 7.47
C VAL A 329 -1.33 11.34 8.29
N SER A 330 -2.41 10.57 8.10
CA SER A 330 -3.59 10.67 8.98
C SER A 330 -3.33 9.97 10.32
N THR A 331 -3.81 10.60 11.38
CA THR A 331 -3.83 10.03 12.74
C THR A 331 -5.25 9.66 13.21
N ALA A 332 -6.24 9.74 12.32
CA ALA A 332 -7.64 9.43 12.64
C ALA A 332 -7.85 7.95 12.99
N LEU A 333 -6.99 7.07 12.45
CA LEU A 333 -6.91 5.67 12.83
C LEU A 333 -5.46 5.16 12.68
N ASP A 334 -5.19 4.02 13.29
CA ASP A 334 -3.98 3.23 13.05
C ASP A 334 -4.30 2.12 12.06
N ALA A 335 -3.69 2.20 10.86
CA ALA A 335 -3.99 1.26 9.78
C ALA A 335 -3.59 -0.17 10.14
N SER A 336 -2.51 -0.37 10.90
CA SER A 336 -2.03 -1.69 11.29
C SER A 336 -2.99 -2.41 12.24
N SER A 337 -3.49 -1.71 13.27
CA SER A 337 -4.53 -2.26 14.15
C SER A 337 -5.83 -2.49 13.39
N THR A 338 -6.25 -1.51 12.55
CA THR A 338 -7.50 -1.57 11.78
C THR A 338 -7.51 -2.76 10.81
N LEU A 339 -6.42 -2.98 10.07
CA LEU A 339 -6.34 -4.11 9.13
C LEU A 339 -6.35 -5.46 9.84
N LEU A 340 -5.67 -5.57 10.98
CA LEU A 340 -5.63 -6.82 11.74
C LEU A 340 -6.97 -7.13 12.39
N ASP A 341 -7.67 -6.14 12.93
CA ASP A 341 -9.03 -6.30 13.45
C ASP A 341 -9.99 -6.75 12.33
N PHE A 342 -9.89 -6.14 11.16
CA PHE A 342 -10.67 -6.57 10.00
C PHE A 342 -10.36 -8.02 9.62
N LEU A 343 -9.10 -8.39 9.44
CA LEU A 343 -8.69 -9.73 9.00
C LEU A 343 -9.05 -10.82 10.02
N THR A 344 -8.83 -10.56 11.32
CA THR A 344 -9.10 -11.56 12.37
C THR A 344 -10.59 -11.73 12.67
N ALA A 345 -11.43 -10.76 12.31
CA ALA A 345 -12.88 -10.89 12.40
C ALA A 345 -13.49 -11.79 11.31
N GLN A 346 -12.73 -12.09 10.24
CA GLN A 346 -13.21 -12.94 9.15
C GLN A 346 -13.11 -14.41 9.55
N LYS A 347 -14.22 -15.13 9.43
CA LYS A 347 -14.29 -16.59 9.63
C LYS A 347 -14.41 -17.25 8.26
N ARG A 348 -13.56 -18.21 7.97
CA ARG A 348 -13.78 -19.17 6.87
C ARG A 348 -14.55 -20.37 7.38
#